data_ee1ffc0ed37d98e8ea7d927aad0356a4
#
_entry.id   ee1ffc0ed37d98e8ea7d927aad0356a4
#
_cell.length_a   1.000
_cell.length_b   1.000
_cell.length_c   1.000
_cell.angle_alpha   90.00
_cell.angle_beta   90.00
_cell.angle_gamma   90.00
#
_symmetry.space_group_name_H-M   'P 1'
#
loop_
_entity.id
_entity.type
_entity.pdbx_description
1 polymer ?
#
loop_
_entity_poly.entity_id
_entity_poly.type
_entity_poly.pdbx_seq_one_letter_code
_entity_poly.pdbx_strand_id
1 'polypeptide(L)'
;MVKQSMSRVHRCIFWGYLLFMRLLSPLWRYILKRRLHRGKETLQSIAQKCSKILPTRPQAPIIWGHAVGVGEVLALAGLFATLAKRLPKHHFLITSSANTSGQVLSKGQMPPRCTHQFAPLDTPKAIQLFLRHWQPTLAISCELDLWPGLIYLTHQARIPMYLMNA
;
A
#
# COMPACT_ATOMS: atom_id res chain seq x y z
N MET A 1 -4.89 -10.22 -23.32
CA MET A 1 -4.76 -9.02 -22.46
C MET A 1 -5.77 -7.99 -22.94
N VAL A 2 -6.94 -7.91 -22.29
CA VAL A 2 -8.03 -7.01 -22.73
C VAL A 2 -7.68 -5.61 -22.25
N LYS A 3 -7.32 -4.71 -23.15
CA LYS A 3 -7.25 -3.26 -22.91
C LYS A 3 -8.70 -2.73 -22.82
N GLN A 4 -9.33 -2.85 -21.67
CA GLN A 4 -10.53 -2.07 -21.42
C GLN A 4 -10.13 -0.63 -21.17
N SER A 5 -10.29 0.23 -22.17
CA SER A 5 -10.20 1.68 -21.97
C SER A 5 -11.37 2.09 -21.07
N MET A 6 -11.08 2.61 -19.88
CA MET A 6 -12.11 3.17 -19.01
C MET A 6 -12.91 4.24 -19.75
N SER A 7 -14.25 4.13 -19.70
CA SER A 7 -15.14 5.11 -20.32
C SER A 7 -14.92 6.51 -19.72
N ARG A 8 -15.29 7.55 -20.47
CA ARG A 8 -15.21 8.95 -19.98
C ARG A 8 -15.95 9.14 -18.66
N VAL A 9 -17.11 8.48 -18.50
CA VAL A 9 -17.93 8.53 -17.29
C VAL A 9 -17.17 7.99 -16.07
N HIS A 10 -16.55 6.82 -16.18
CA HIS A 10 -15.75 6.25 -15.09
C HIS A 10 -14.60 7.18 -14.70
N ARG A 11 -13.93 7.80 -15.67
CA ARG A 11 -12.86 8.78 -15.36
C ARG A 11 -13.40 9.98 -14.58
N CYS A 12 -14.56 10.54 -14.97
CA CYS A 12 -15.16 11.66 -14.25
C CYS A 12 -15.53 11.29 -12.80
N ILE A 13 -16.10 10.09 -12.58
CA ILE A 13 -16.44 9.60 -11.24
C ILE A 13 -15.16 9.49 -10.37
N PHE A 14 -14.09 8.89 -10.90
CA PHE A 14 -12.83 8.79 -10.16
C PHE A 14 -12.17 10.16 -9.90
N TRP A 15 -12.22 11.09 -10.84
CA TRP A 15 -11.76 12.46 -10.61
C TRP A 15 -12.55 13.16 -9.51
N GLY A 16 -13.88 13.02 -9.53
CA GLY A 16 -14.74 13.52 -8.46
C GLY A 16 -14.39 12.91 -7.10
N TYR A 17 -14.17 11.59 -7.04
CA TYR A 17 -13.72 10.90 -5.83
C TYR A 17 -12.35 11.42 -5.34
N LEU A 18 -11.37 11.54 -6.22
CA LEU A 18 -10.03 12.04 -5.85
C LEU A 18 -10.07 13.48 -5.35
N LEU A 19 -10.91 14.34 -5.98
CA LEU A 19 -11.11 15.71 -5.52
C LEU A 19 -11.77 15.73 -4.13
N PHE A 20 -12.80 14.91 -3.91
CA PHE A 20 -13.45 14.76 -2.62
C PHE A 20 -12.44 14.30 -1.54
N MET A 21 -11.64 13.27 -1.81
CA MET A 21 -10.60 12.80 -0.89
C MET A 21 -9.50 13.85 -0.63
N ARG A 22 -9.22 14.71 -1.61
CA ARG A 22 -8.31 15.85 -1.42
C ARG A 22 -8.91 16.90 -0.48
N LEU A 23 -10.18 17.22 -0.63
CA LEU A 23 -10.91 18.17 0.23
C LEU A 23 -11.04 17.62 1.66
N LEU A 24 -11.20 16.30 1.82
CA LEU A 24 -11.23 15.64 3.13
C LEU A 24 -9.86 15.52 3.81
N SER A 25 -8.77 15.99 3.18
CA SER A 25 -7.42 15.85 3.77
C SER A 25 -7.26 16.48 5.16
N PRO A 26 -7.91 17.58 5.54
CA PRO A 26 -7.88 18.10 6.91
C PRO A 26 -8.57 17.16 7.91
N LEU A 27 -9.70 16.57 7.52
CA LEU A 27 -10.42 15.59 8.34
C LEU A 27 -9.56 14.35 8.62
N TRP A 28 -8.86 13.83 7.62
CA TRP A 28 -7.92 12.72 7.81
C TRP A 28 -6.81 13.06 8.79
N ARG A 29 -6.26 14.27 8.75
CA ARG A 29 -5.27 14.73 9.73
C ARG A 29 -5.85 14.76 11.13
N TYR A 30 -7.07 15.24 11.30
CA TYR A 30 -7.77 15.26 12.59
C TYR A 30 -7.99 13.83 13.11
N ILE A 31 -8.50 12.93 12.28
CA ILE A 31 -8.72 11.53 12.63
C ILE A 31 -7.41 10.86 13.07
N LEU A 32 -6.33 11.02 12.31
CA LEU A 32 -5.02 10.46 12.65
C LEU A 32 -4.49 11.01 13.97
N LYS A 33 -4.65 12.32 14.22
CA LYS A 33 -4.26 12.96 15.47
C LYS A 33 -5.04 12.38 16.66
N ARG A 34 -6.35 12.20 16.51
CA ARG A 34 -7.20 11.55 17.52
C ARG A 34 -6.82 10.10 17.76
N ARG A 35 -6.45 9.35 16.71
CA ARG A 35 -5.97 7.97 16.82
C ARG A 35 -4.61 7.88 17.50
N LEU A 36 -3.72 8.86 17.27
CA LEU A 36 -2.45 8.98 17.96
C LEU A 36 -2.66 9.16 19.48
N HIS A 37 -3.52 10.11 19.88
CA HIS A 37 -3.85 10.32 21.30
C HIS A 37 -4.49 9.08 21.98
N ARG A 38 -5.12 8.21 21.23
CA ARG A 38 -5.70 6.95 21.70
C ARG A 38 -4.71 5.76 21.68
N GLY A 39 -3.44 6.00 21.37
CA GLY A 39 -2.43 4.95 21.25
C GLY A 39 -2.62 3.96 20.08
N LYS A 40 -3.56 4.25 19.16
CA LYS A 40 -3.84 3.41 17.98
C LYS A 40 -2.93 3.68 16.79
N GLU A 41 -2.19 4.76 16.83
CA GLU A 41 -1.19 5.16 15.82
C GLU A 41 0.09 5.60 16.53
N THR A 42 1.20 5.61 15.78
CA THR A 42 2.48 6.21 16.18
C THR A 42 2.80 7.39 15.25
N LEU A 43 3.72 8.26 15.64
CA LEU A 43 4.20 9.32 14.75
C LEU A 43 4.78 8.75 13.46
N GLN A 44 5.49 7.63 13.56
CA GLN A 44 6.05 6.92 12.42
C GLN A 44 4.95 6.38 11.50
N SER A 45 3.91 5.71 12.06
CA SER A 45 2.82 5.17 11.25
C SER A 45 2.07 6.28 10.50
N ILE A 46 1.83 7.42 11.15
CA ILE A 46 1.20 8.59 10.53
C ILE A 46 2.08 9.17 9.42
N ALA A 47 3.38 9.30 9.66
CA ALA A 47 4.31 9.81 8.64
C ALA A 47 4.35 8.92 7.40
N GLN A 48 4.36 7.61 7.58
CA GLN A 48 4.30 6.62 6.50
C GLN A 48 2.95 6.64 5.77
N LYS A 49 1.83 6.66 6.50
CA LYS A 49 0.47 6.76 5.92
C LYS A 49 0.28 8.04 5.10
N CYS A 50 0.91 9.13 5.50
CA CYS A 50 0.93 10.38 4.73
C CYS A 50 2.00 10.39 3.64
N SER A 51 2.80 9.33 3.50
CA SER A 51 3.95 9.21 2.60
C SER A 51 4.96 10.37 2.72
N LYS A 52 5.14 10.87 3.94
CA LYS A 52 6.09 11.95 4.24
C LYS A 52 7.48 11.43 4.58
N ILE A 53 7.56 10.33 5.31
CA ILE A 53 8.78 9.64 5.70
C ILE A 53 8.59 8.18 5.31
N LEU A 54 9.37 7.74 4.34
CA LEU A 54 9.31 6.38 3.80
C LEU A 54 10.64 5.68 4.06
N PRO A 55 10.64 4.35 4.25
CA PRO A 55 11.88 3.57 4.33
C PRO A 55 12.72 3.76 3.06
N THR A 56 14.03 3.59 3.18
CA THR A 56 14.93 3.67 2.03
C THR A 56 14.56 2.65 0.95
N ARG A 57 14.39 3.12 -0.26
CA ARG A 57 14.09 2.26 -1.41
C ARG A 57 15.35 1.54 -1.86
N PRO A 58 15.37 0.20 -1.91
CA PRO A 58 16.48 -0.54 -2.49
C PRO A 58 16.53 -0.37 -4.02
N GLN A 59 17.73 -0.50 -4.58
CA GLN A 59 17.93 -0.49 -6.04
C GLN A 59 17.65 -1.89 -6.62
N ALA A 60 16.39 -2.29 -6.57
CA ALA A 60 15.94 -3.56 -7.09
C ALA A 60 14.52 -3.42 -7.66
N PRO A 61 14.07 -4.29 -8.57
CA PRO A 61 12.67 -4.40 -8.92
C PRO A 61 11.83 -4.75 -7.69
N ILE A 62 10.72 -4.03 -7.46
CA ILE A 62 9.90 -4.19 -6.27
C ILE A 62 8.60 -4.90 -6.60
N ILE A 63 8.33 -5.99 -5.89
CA ILE A 63 7.01 -6.63 -5.84
C ILE A 63 6.33 -6.15 -4.57
N TRP A 64 5.21 -5.45 -4.76
CA TRP A 64 4.45 -4.87 -3.66
C TRP A 64 3.23 -5.73 -3.32
N GLY A 65 3.07 -6.05 -2.04
CA GLY A 65 1.90 -6.70 -1.47
C GLY A 65 1.17 -5.77 -0.52
N HIS A 66 -0.15 -5.75 -0.60
CA HIS A 66 -1.03 -5.03 0.31
C HIS A 66 -1.93 -6.00 1.05
N ALA A 67 -1.95 -5.88 2.37
CA ALA A 67 -2.78 -6.69 3.27
C ALA A 67 -3.33 -5.81 4.41
N VAL A 68 -4.47 -6.14 4.97
CA VAL A 68 -5.13 -5.35 6.02
C VAL A 68 -4.94 -5.99 7.39
N GLY A 69 -5.37 -7.22 7.53
CA GLY A 69 -5.34 -7.99 8.78
C GLY A 69 -4.02 -8.72 9.01
N VAL A 70 -3.85 -9.22 10.24
CA VAL A 70 -2.65 -9.98 10.64
C VAL A 70 -2.51 -11.27 9.84
N GLY A 71 -3.61 -12.01 9.65
CA GLY A 71 -3.63 -13.28 8.91
C GLY A 71 -3.16 -13.12 7.47
N GLU A 72 -3.67 -12.10 6.76
CA GLU A 72 -3.29 -11.78 5.40
C GLU A 72 -1.82 -11.35 5.29
N VAL A 73 -1.35 -10.55 6.24
CA VAL A 73 0.05 -10.13 6.30
C VAL A 73 0.97 -11.34 6.45
N LEU A 74 0.58 -12.34 7.25
CA LEU A 74 1.33 -13.57 7.41
C LEU A 74 1.30 -14.45 6.16
N ALA A 75 0.13 -14.57 5.52
CA ALA A 75 -0.01 -15.28 4.25
C ALA A 75 0.86 -14.65 3.15
N LEU A 76 0.84 -13.31 3.08
CA LEU A 76 1.68 -12.57 2.14
C LEU A 76 3.18 -12.71 2.44
N ALA A 77 3.56 -12.72 3.71
CA ALA A 77 4.93 -12.96 4.14
C ALA A 77 5.40 -14.37 3.74
N GLY A 78 4.56 -15.40 3.91
CA GLY A 78 4.83 -16.77 3.45
C GLY A 78 5.01 -16.86 1.93
N LEU A 79 4.12 -16.20 1.17
CA LEU A 79 4.26 -16.09 -0.29
C LEU A 79 5.57 -15.43 -0.68
N PHE A 80 5.91 -14.29 -0.06
CA PHE A 80 7.14 -13.56 -0.37
C PHE A 80 8.40 -14.30 0.04
N ALA A 81 8.37 -15.06 1.13
CA ALA A 81 9.47 -15.95 1.50
C ALA A 81 9.74 -17.01 0.41
N THR A 82 8.67 -17.55 -0.19
CA THR A 82 8.76 -18.53 -1.28
C THR A 82 9.26 -17.86 -2.57
N LEU A 83 8.70 -16.69 -2.92
CA LEU A 83 9.11 -15.95 -4.11
C LEU A 83 10.55 -15.43 -4.00
N ALA A 84 11.02 -15.08 -2.80
CA ALA A 84 12.38 -14.63 -2.58
C ALA A 84 13.45 -15.68 -2.94
N LYS A 85 13.11 -16.98 -2.84
CA LYS A 85 13.99 -18.07 -3.30
C LYS A 85 14.08 -18.14 -4.82
N ARG A 86 12.96 -17.85 -5.50
CA ARG A 86 12.86 -17.94 -6.97
C ARG A 86 13.27 -16.65 -7.69
N LEU A 87 13.17 -15.51 -7.01
CA LEU A 87 13.42 -14.17 -7.55
C LEU A 87 14.52 -13.44 -6.74
N PRO A 88 15.77 -13.89 -6.81
CA PRO A 88 16.87 -13.39 -5.95
C PRO A 88 17.22 -11.90 -6.19
N LYS A 89 16.87 -11.37 -7.37
CA LYS A 89 17.13 -9.96 -7.73
C LYS A 89 15.99 -9.00 -7.31
N HIS A 90 14.86 -9.51 -6.83
CA HIS A 90 13.71 -8.69 -6.44
C HIS A 90 13.76 -8.34 -4.96
N HIS A 91 13.19 -7.19 -4.65
CA HIS A 91 12.85 -6.77 -3.29
C HIS A 91 11.34 -6.83 -3.11
N PHE A 92 10.89 -7.12 -1.91
CA PHE A 92 9.49 -7.24 -1.58
C PHE A 92 9.07 -6.10 -0.66
N LEU A 93 7.89 -5.55 -0.90
CA LEU A 93 7.31 -4.52 -0.06
C LEU A 93 5.96 -5.03 0.46
N ILE A 94 5.81 -5.12 1.77
CA ILE A 94 4.52 -5.39 2.40
C ILE A 94 3.96 -4.08 2.93
N THR A 95 2.74 -3.74 2.54
CA THR A 95 2.01 -2.63 3.17
C THR A 95 0.83 -3.16 3.97
N SER A 96 0.61 -2.60 5.17
CA SER A 96 -0.53 -2.94 6.01
C SER A 96 -1.19 -1.70 6.60
N SER A 97 -2.49 -1.83 6.96
CA SER A 97 -3.27 -0.72 7.52
C SER A 97 -3.17 -0.62 9.04
N ALA A 98 -3.00 -1.74 9.74
CA ALA A 98 -3.04 -1.83 11.20
C ALA A 98 -1.63 -1.88 11.83
N ASN A 99 -1.47 -1.22 12.99
CA ASN A 99 -0.20 -1.28 13.74
C ASN A 99 0.14 -2.69 14.21
N THR A 100 -0.86 -3.50 14.56
CA THR A 100 -0.68 -4.90 14.97
C THR A 100 -0.02 -5.73 13.88
N SER A 101 -0.38 -5.50 12.61
CA SER A 101 0.20 -6.20 11.46
C SER A 101 1.70 -5.88 11.30
N GLY A 102 2.09 -4.62 11.50
CA GLY A 102 3.51 -4.23 11.50
C GLY A 102 4.30 -4.86 12.65
N GLN A 103 3.70 -4.94 13.84
CA GLN A 103 4.33 -5.56 15.01
C GLN A 103 4.59 -7.05 14.83
N VAL A 104 3.69 -7.78 14.17
CA VAL A 104 3.87 -9.21 13.90
C VAL A 104 5.05 -9.43 12.95
N LEU A 105 5.17 -8.65 11.90
CA LEU A 105 6.31 -8.73 10.98
C LEU A 105 7.64 -8.39 11.67
N SER A 106 7.65 -7.40 12.57
CA SER A 106 8.87 -6.99 13.27
C SER A 106 9.39 -8.05 14.27
N LYS A 107 8.53 -8.98 14.71
CA LYS A 107 8.88 -10.09 15.62
C LYS A 107 9.54 -11.30 14.94
N GLY A 108 10.21 -11.10 13.80
CA GLY A 108 11.00 -12.16 13.14
C GLY A 108 10.30 -12.90 12.01
N GLN A 109 9.13 -12.44 11.58
CA GLN A 109 8.39 -13.05 10.46
C GLN A 109 8.57 -12.31 9.13
N MET A 110 9.54 -11.40 9.06
CA MET A 110 9.85 -10.66 7.83
C MET A 110 10.57 -11.55 6.82
N PRO A 111 10.06 -11.69 5.59
CA PRO A 111 10.75 -12.43 4.54
C PRO A 111 12.12 -11.83 4.18
N PRO A 112 13.04 -12.61 3.60
CA PRO A 112 14.30 -12.07 3.07
C PRO A 112 14.04 -10.99 2.02
N ARG A 113 14.85 -9.93 2.02
CA ARG A 113 14.74 -8.79 1.09
C ARG A 113 13.33 -8.19 1.06
N CYS A 114 12.72 -8.06 2.23
CA CYS A 114 11.40 -7.50 2.39
C CYS A 114 11.44 -6.27 3.31
N THR A 115 10.65 -5.27 2.96
CA THR A 115 10.40 -4.09 3.79
C THR A 115 8.92 -4.02 4.12
N HIS A 116 8.61 -3.67 5.36
CA HIS A 116 7.25 -3.33 5.77
C HIS A 116 7.08 -1.83 5.86
N GLN A 117 5.92 -1.35 5.43
CA GLN A 117 5.48 0.04 5.56
C GLN A 117 3.97 0.08 5.81
N PHE A 118 3.50 1.12 6.49
CA PHE A 118 2.05 1.35 6.55
C PHE A 118 1.52 1.86 5.22
N ALA A 119 0.36 1.33 4.82
CA ALA A 119 -0.30 1.69 3.58
C ALA A 119 -0.57 3.20 3.50
N PRO A 120 -0.39 3.83 2.35
CA PRO A 120 -0.72 5.24 2.19
C PRO A 120 -2.22 5.47 2.41
N LEU A 121 -2.57 6.61 2.98
CA LEU A 121 -3.96 7.06 3.00
C LEU A 121 -4.50 7.15 1.57
N ASP A 122 -5.79 6.86 1.39
CA ASP A 122 -6.44 6.93 0.07
C ASP A 122 -6.66 8.38 -0.39
N THR A 123 -5.60 9.18 -0.29
CA THR A 123 -5.55 10.55 -0.80
C THR A 123 -4.61 10.62 -2.00
N PRO A 124 -4.94 11.42 -3.04
CA PRO A 124 -4.12 11.48 -4.25
C PRO A 124 -2.65 11.77 -3.97
N LYS A 125 -2.37 12.69 -3.04
CA LYS A 125 -1.01 13.10 -2.70
C LYS A 125 -0.22 11.97 -2.05
N ALA A 126 -0.81 11.27 -1.05
CA ALA A 126 -0.11 10.19 -0.35
C ALA A 126 0.19 9.03 -1.29
N ILE A 127 -0.79 8.63 -2.12
CA ILE A 127 -0.62 7.54 -3.08
C ILE A 127 0.43 7.89 -4.13
N GLN A 128 0.39 9.09 -4.70
CA GLN A 128 1.37 9.50 -5.71
C GLN A 128 2.79 9.54 -5.16
N LEU A 129 2.98 10.03 -3.93
CA LEU A 129 4.29 10.02 -3.27
C LEU A 129 4.77 8.59 -3.02
N PHE A 130 3.88 7.71 -2.55
CA PHE A 130 4.16 6.29 -2.34
C PHE A 130 4.60 5.62 -3.65
N LEU A 131 3.81 5.74 -4.72
CA LEU A 131 4.09 5.11 -6.00
C LEU A 131 5.37 5.65 -6.65
N ARG A 132 5.63 6.96 -6.55
CA ARG A 132 6.87 7.57 -7.04
C ARG A 132 8.10 7.10 -6.29
N HIS A 133 7.99 6.89 -4.98
CA HIS A 133 9.10 6.44 -4.16
C HIS A 133 9.42 4.97 -4.43
N TRP A 134 8.42 4.10 -4.34
CA TRP A 134 8.63 2.66 -4.43
C TRP A 134 8.75 2.15 -5.87
N GLN A 135 8.06 2.74 -6.82
CA GLN A 135 8.02 2.33 -8.23
C GLN A 135 7.85 0.80 -8.39
N PRO A 136 6.79 0.22 -7.80
CA PRO A 136 6.61 -1.22 -7.85
C PRO A 136 6.41 -1.71 -9.29
N THR A 137 6.99 -2.85 -9.62
CA THR A 137 6.83 -3.51 -10.92
C THR A 137 5.59 -4.40 -10.98
N LEU A 138 5.09 -4.78 -9.81
CA LEU A 138 3.92 -5.63 -9.63
C LEU A 138 3.26 -5.30 -8.28
N ALA A 139 1.92 -5.29 -8.23
CA ALA A 139 1.14 -5.16 -7.02
C ALA A 139 0.27 -6.40 -6.79
N ILE A 140 0.19 -6.88 -5.55
CA ILE A 140 -0.66 -7.99 -5.10
C ILE A 140 -1.50 -7.47 -3.94
N SER A 141 -2.83 -7.55 -4.04
CA SER A 141 -3.76 -7.28 -2.93
C SER A 141 -4.29 -8.60 -2.38
N CYS A 142 -4.24 -8.76 -1.05
CA CYS A 142 -4.66 -10.01 -0.40
C CYS A 142 -6.15 -10.08 -0.14
N GLU A 143 -6.88 -8.97 -0.17
CA GLU A 143 -8.33 -8.93 0.04
C GLU A 143 -9.01 -7.85 -0.78
N LEU A 144 -10.37 -7.87 -0.71
CA LEU A 144 -11.26 -6.89 -1.33
C LEU A 144 -11.25 -5.51 -0.63
N ASP A 145 -10.31 -5.23 0.28
CA ASP A 145 -10.13 -3.87 0.82
C ASP A 145 -9.53 -2.95 -0.26
N LEU A 146 -10.35 -2.76 -1.27
CA LEU A 146 -10.00 -2.08 -2.50
C LEU A 146 -10.26 -0.58 -2.33
N TRP A 147 -9.26 0.13 -1.85
CA TRP A 147 -9.29 1.60 -1.79
C TRP A 147 -9.34 2.18 -3.22
N PRO A 148 -10.43 2.87 -3.60
CA PRO A 148 -10.62 3.26 -5.00
C PRO A 148 -9.51 4.14 -5.55
N GLY A 149 -8.98 5.07 -4.74
CA GLY A 149 -7.89 5.94 -5.14
C GLY A 149 -6.60 5.17 -5.37
N LEU A 150 -6.28 4.23 -4.47
CA LEU A 150 -5.08 3.40 -4.57
C LEU A 150 -5.09 2.56 -5.84
N ILE A 151 -6.20 1.87 -6.13
CA ILE A 151 -6.38 1.07 -7.34
C ILE A 151 -6.25 1.93 -8.59
N TYR A 152 -7.01 3.03 -8.62
CA TYR A 152 -7.04 3.90 -9.79
C TYR A 152 -5.67 4.48 -10.13
N LEU A 153 -4.96 5.02 -9.13
CA LEU A 153 -3.65 5.63 -9.35
C LEU A 153 -2.56 4.58 -9.66
N THR A 154 -2.66 3.39 -9.07
CA THR A 154 -1.77 2.26 -9.41
C THR A 154 -1.98 1.80 -10.85
N HIS A 155 -3.23 1.71 -11.29
CA HIS A 155 -3.56 1.42 -12.69
C HIS A 155 -3.06 2.51 -13.64
N GLN A 156 -3.23 3.80 -13.28
CA GLN A 156 -2.69 4.92 -14.07
C GLN A 156 -1.16 4.89 -14.18
N ALA A 157 -0.48 4.45 -13.12
CA ALA A 157 0.97 4.23 -13.15
C ALA A 157 1.38 3.01 -13.98
N ARG A 158 0.43 2.31 -14.61
CA ARG A 158 0.63 1.10 -15.43
C ARG A 158 1.28 -0.06 -14.66
N ILE A 159 1.06 -0.13 -13.36
CA ILE A 159 1.53 -1.22 -12.51
C ILE A 159 0.51 -2.34 -12.58
N PRO A 160 0.90 -3.56 -13.02
CA PRO A 160 0.03 -4.73 -12.99
C PRO A 160 -0.44 -5.02 -11.57
N MET A 161 -1.73 -5.31 -11.41
CA MET A 161 -2.32 -5.62 -10.11
C MET A 161 -3.00 -6.99 -10.15
N TYR A 162 -2.76 -7.80 -9.13
CA TYR A 162 -3.40 -9.09 -8.91
C TYR A 162 -4.12 -9.09 -7.58
N LEU A 163 -5.30 -9.67 -7.57
CA LEU A 163 -6.04 -9.96 -6.34
C LEU A 163 -5.78 -11.40 -5.96
N MET A 164 -5.32 -11.61 -4.75
CA MET A 164 -5.15 -12.92 -4.14
C MET A 164 -6.22 -13.07 -3.06
N ASN A 165 -7.15 -14.00 -3.27
CA ASN A 165 -8.08 -14.39 -2.23
C ASN A 165 -7.41 -15.54 -1.45
N ALA A 166 -7.07 -15.26 -0.19
CA ALA A 166 -6.42 -16.23 0.71
C ALA A 166 -7.48 -16.97 1.54
#